data_8b4e859e6a0949094c2da8646852c063
#
_entry.id   8b4e859e6a0949094c2da8646852c063
#
_cell.length_a   1.000
_cell.length_b   1.000
_cell.length_c   1.000
_cell.angle_alpha   90.00
_cell.angle_beta   90.00
_cell.angle_gamma   90.00
#
_symmetry.space_group_name_H-M   'P 1'
#
loop_
_entity.id
_entity.type
_entity.pdbx_description
1 polymer ?
#
loop_
_entity_poly.entity_id
_entity_poly.type
_entity_poly.pdbx_seq_one_letter_code
_entity_poly.pdbx_strand_id
1 'polypeptide(L)'
;MAVPVGMAGPGRLLDLTRLISRVGHGPLTGVDRVELAYLTEFLARPDPVFGLVATSVGHSLLDRAGMVALCARIMGQVAWGKPDLLARFSRSLGPGRKRAEADVRRLALGSVLAQGLAALMRTSLRDGVVYYNTGHSNLTDTTLGAVKSLPGARIAVLIHDMIPLDFPQFTRPGQTDIFADKMRRVAASADRVICNSAVTAADVARHFAGFGRVPDQLVAHLGIDPPAPAPPLPPDLAALQPYFLCLGTIEPRKNHALLLDLWDGFAADPPAGGIPHLLIAGSRGWRNEAVFARLDRLDPKGPVRELAGVGDEMRAALMANATGLLFPSLAEGFGLPPAEAAARGIPVLCNDLAVLHEILGDYPVYAPVTDSYQWRKAIETLTERWRAEQGNQGQGFRGTLPGWAGHFNLVLSAGW
;
A
#
# COMPACT_ATOMS: atom_id res chain seq x y z
N MET A 1 -16.51 -35.27 16.78
CA MET A 1 -17.53 -34.36 17.35
C MET A 1 -17.96 -33.41 16.26
N ALA A 2 -19.21 -33.46 15.84
CA ALA A 2 -19.78 -32.60 14.81
C ALA A 2 -19.88 -31.16 15.38
N VAL A 3 -19.32 -30.19 14.65
CA VAL A 3 -19.46 -28.75 14.94
C VAL A 3 -20.94 -28.39 14.72
N PRO A 4 -21.58 -27.64 15.64
CA PRO A 4 -22.99 -27.27 15.48
C PRO A 4 -23.18 -26.47 14.20
N VAL A 5 -24.12 -26.89 13.36
CA VAL A 5 -24.61 -26.18 12.20
C VAL A 5 -25.46 -25.00 12.70
N GLY A 6 -24.85 -23.83 12.80
CA GLY A 6 -25.54 -22.60 13.17
C GLY A 6 -24.72 -21.38 12.82
N MET A 7 -25.12 -20.68 11.75
CA MET A 7 -24.76 -19.31 11.40
C MET A 7 -23.28 -19.03 11.08
N ALA A 8 -22.63 -19.84 10.27
CA ALA A 8 -21.40 -19.40 9.61
C ALA A 8 -21.79 -18.63 8.35
N GLY A 9 -21.41 -17.35 8.27
CA GLY A 9 -21.50 -16.53 7.06
C GLY A 9 -20.80 -17.19 5.86
N PRO A 10 -20.90 -16.63 4.65
CA PRO A 10 -20.21 -17.16 3.48
C PRO A 10 -18.72 -17.28 3.75
N GLY A 11 -18.11 -18.39 3.32
CA GLY A 11 -16.66 -18.57 3.43
C GLY A 11 -15.92 -17.47 2.69
N ARG A 12 -14.76 -17.07 3.21
CA ARG A 12 -13.89 -16.05 2.59
C ARG A 12 -12.65 -16.69 2.01
N LEU A 13 -12.35 -16.35 0.76
CA LEU A 13 -11.13 -16.76 0.07
C LEU A 13 -10.31 -15.50 -0.22
N LEU A 14 -9.20 -15.31 0.50
CA LEU A 14 -8.30 -14.17 0.30
C LEU A 14 -7.13 -14.54 -0.61
N ASP A 15 -6.89 -13.75 -1.66
CA ASP A 15 -5.67 -13.90 -2.46
C ASP A 15 -4.48 -13.31 -1.71
N LEU A 16 -3.45 -14.10 -1.48
CA LEU A 16 -2.22 -13.75 -0.75
C LEU A 16 -1.00 -13.74 -1.65
N THR A 17 -1.21 -13.81 -2.97
CA THR A 17 -0.13 -13.92 -3.95
C THR A 17 0.84 -12.75 -3.89
N ARG A 18 0.33 -11.54 -3.68
CA ARG A 18 1.17 -10.35 -3.62
C ARG A 18 2.08 -10.37 -2.40
N LEU A 19 1.55 -10.62 -1.20
CA LEU A 19 2.36 -10.69 0.03
C LEU A 19 3.51 -11.70 -0.12
N ILE A 20 3.22 -12.86 -0.71
CA ILE A 20 4.25 -13.88 -0.94
C ILE A 20 5.26 -13.45 -1.99
N SER A 21 4.82 -12.79 -3.06
CA SER A 21 5.72 -12.31 -4.11
C SER A 21 6.68 -11.22 -3.64
N ARG A 22 6.32 -10.52 -2.55
CA ARG A 22 7.10 -9.41 -1.99
C ARG A 22 8.17 -9.85 -0.98
N VAL A 23 8.13 -11.10 -0.52
CA VAL A 23 9.10 -11.60 0.46
C VAL A 23 10.54 -11.48 -0.05
N GLY A 24 11.36 -10.75 0.69
CA GLY A 24 12.77 -10.45 0.33
C GLY A 24 12.96 -9.17 -0.51
N HIS A 25 11.90 -8.36 -0.70
CA HIS A 25 11.98 -7.09 -1.45
C HIS A 25 11.89 -5.83 -0.56
N GLY A 26 12.33 -5.93 0.68
CA GLY A 26 12.29 -4.82 1.64
C GLY A 26 10.97 -4.71 2.40
N PRO A 27 10.73 -3.56 3.09
CA PRO A 27 9.54 -3.32 3.88
C PRO A 27 8.25 -3.40 3.06
N LEU A 28 7.12 -3.65 3.75
CA LEU A 28 5.80 -3.68 3.13
C LEU A 28 5.42 -2.31 2.55
N THR A 29 4.95 -2.31 1.32
CA THR A 29 4.37 -1.12 0.67
C THR A 29 2.94 -0.87 1.15
N GLY A 30 2.34 0.29 0.80
CA GLY A 30 0.96 0.59 1.15
C GLY A 30 -0.03 -0.51 0.74
N VAL A 31 0.10 -1.03 -0.50
CA VAL A 31 -0.76 -2.15 -0.99
C VAL A 31 -0.53 -3.44 -0.20
N ASP A 32 0.72 -3.74 0.16
CA ASP A 32 1.05 -4.94 0.95
C ASP A 32 0.45 -4.85 2.36
N ARG A 33 0.43 -3.65 2.96
CA ARG A 33 -0.19 -3.38 4.27
C ARG A 33 -1.72 -3.55 4.23
N VAL A 34 -2.36 -3.15 3.13
CA VAL A 34 -3.81 -3.40 2.94
C VAL A 34 -4.09 -4.90 2.88
N GLU A 35 -3.33 -5.67 2.10
CA GLU A 35 -3.51 -7.14 2.02
C GLU A 35 -3.25 -7.81 3.39
N LEU A 36 -2.24 -7.33 4.14
CA LEU A 36 -1.99 -7.80 5.50
C LEU A 36 -3.14 -7.47 6.47
N ALA A 37 -3.73 -6.27 6.37
CA ALA A 37 -4.89 -5.88 7.18
C ALA A 37 -6.09 -6.80 6.92
N TYR A 38 -6.36 -7.15 5.64
CA TYR A 38 -7.39 -8.12 5.29
C TYR A 38 -7.08 -9.53 5.85
N LEU A 39 -5.84 -9.98 5.74
CA LEU A 39 -5.41 -11.26 6.31
C LEU A 39 -5.64 -11.29 7.83
N THR A 40 -5.21 -10.27 8.54
CA THR A 40 -5.32 -10.17 10.00
C THR A 40 -6.79 -10.12 10.43
N GLU A 41 -7.60 -9.28 9.79
CA GLU A 41 -9.03 -9.15 10.08
C GLU A 41 -9.80 -10.46 9.84
N PHE A 42 -9.54 -11.12 8.71
CA PHE A 42 -10.23 -12.38 8.40
C PHE A 42 -9.83 -13.51 9.36
N LEU A 43 -8.59 -13.51 9.84
CA LEU A 43 -8.15 -14.45 10.86
C LEU A 43 -8.73 -14.16 12.24
N ALA A 44 -9.04 -12.91 12.57
CA ALA A 44 -9.67 -12.53 13.83
C ALA A 44 -11.16 -12.91 13.90
N ARG A 45 -11.81 -13.13 12.76
CA ARG A 45 -13.25 -13.47 12.68
C ARG A 45 -13.46 -14.99 12.74
N PRO A 46 -14.61 -15.46 13.29
CA PRO A 46 -14.91 -16.88 13.39
C PRO A 46 -15.28 -17.54 12.07
N ASP A 47 -15.64 -16.77 11.04
CA ASP A 47 -16.12 -17.30 9.76
C ASP A 47 -15.08 -18.18 9.06
N PRO A 48 -15.50 -19.13 8.21
CA PRO A 48 -14.58 -19.94 7.43
C PRO A 48 -13.71 -19.06 6.53
N VAL A 49 -12.39 -19.23 6.61
CA VAL A 49 -11.42 -18.45 5.84
C VAL A 49 -10.39 -19.35 5.20
N PHE A 50 -10.05 -19.01 3.95
CA PHE A 50 -9.08 -19.69 3.12
C PHE A 50 -8.15 -18.67 2.45
N GLY A 51 -6.92 -19.07 2.18
CA GLY A 51 -5.94 -18.28 1.44
C GLY A 51 -5.60 -18.93 0.11
N LEU A 52 -5.56 -18.15 -0.96
CA LEU A 52 -5.09 -18.58 -2.27
C LEU A 52 -3.76 -17.91 -2.58
N VAL A 53 -2.78 -18.70 -3.01
CA VAL A 53 -1.48 -18.19 -3.46
C VAL A 53 -1.14 -18.78 -4.82
N ALA A 54 -0.93 -17.93 -5.82
CA ALA A 54 -0.28 -18.33 -7.05
C ALA A 54 1.24 -18.33 -6.83
N THR A 55 1.85 -19.49 -7.06
CA THR A 55 3.29 -19.71 -6.97
C THR A 55 3.91 -19.86 -8.36
N SER A 56 5.21 -19.94 -8.43
CA SER A 56 5.93 -20.17 -9.69
C SER A 56 5.59 -21.51 -10.38
N VAL A 57 4.98 -22.46 -9.67
CA VAL A 57 4.65 -23.79 -10.17
C VAL A 57 3.15 -24.15 -10.05
N GLY A 58 2.28 -23.17 -9.91
CA GLY A 58 0.83 -23.39 -9.81
C GLY A 58 0.20 -22.64 -8.66
N HIS A 59 -0.86 -23.20 -8.07
CA HIS A 59 -1.64 -22.58 -7.03
C HIS A 59 -1.67 -23.43 -5.77
N SER A 60 -1.62 -22.77 -4.61
CA SER A 60 -1.74 -23.40 -3.29
C SER A 60 -2.94 -22.81 -2.55
N LEU A 61 -3.75 -23.67 -1.95
CA LEU A 61 -4.89 -23.32 -1.13
C LEU A 61 -4.56 -23.57 0.33
N LEU A 62 -4.73 -22.56 1.18
CA LEU A 62 -4.49 -22.67 2.62
C LEU A 62 -5.82 -22.63 3.39
N ASP A 63 -5.92 -23.37 4.46
CA ASP A 63 -6.96 -23.20 5.48
C ASP A 63 -6.56 -22.14 6.51
N ARG A 64 -7.40 -21.97 7.53
CA ARG A 64 -7.13 -21.04 8.64
C ARG A 64 -5.79 -21.31 9.31
N ALA A 65 -5.44 -22.58 9.57
CA ALA A 65 -4.20 -22.93 10.24
C ALA A 65 -2.97 -22.57 9.40
N GLY A 66 -3.02 -22.88 8.10
CA GLY A 66 -2.01 -22.47 7.13
C GLY A 66 -1.88 -20.96 7.01
N MET A 67 -3.00 -20.23 7.00
CA MET A 67 -2.99 -18.77 6.96
C MET A 67 -2.41 -18.13 8.23
N VAL A 68 -2.72 -18.66 9.43
CA VAL A 68 -2.12 -18.20 10.71
C VAL A 68 -0.62 -18.41 10.70
N ALA A 69 -0.16 -19.60 10.30
CA ALA A 69 1.27 -19.90 10.22
C ALA A 69 1.99 -19.04 9.16
N LEU A 70 1.31 -18.70 8.06
CA LEU A 70 1.84 -17.81 7.03
C LEU A 70 1.90 -16.35 7.52
N CYS A 71 0.85 -15.86 8.18
CA CYS A 71 0.80 -14.53 8.78
C CYS A 71 1.95 -14.30 9.77
N ALA A 72 2.21 -15.27 10.66
CA ALA A 72 3.33 -15.21 11.61
C ALA A 72 4.69 -15.04 10.90
N ARG A 73 4.88 -15.68 9.73
CA ARG A 73 6.11 -15.53 8.93
C ARG A 73 6.20 -14.17 8.23
N ILE A 74 5.11 -13.68 7.68
CA ILE A 74 5.03 -12.36 7.04
C ILE A 74 5.34 -11.26 8.07
N MET A 75 4.84 -11.41 9.30
CA MET A 75 5.09 -10.48 10.40
C MET A 75 6.48 -10.67 11.06
N GLY A 76 7.32 -11.58 10.56
CA GLY A 76 8.66 -11.83 11.11
C GLY A 76 8.71 -12.55 12.47
N GLN A 77 7.57 -13.03 12.98
CA GLN A 77 7.49 -13.78 14.26
C GLN A 77 8.07 -15.19 14.12
N VAL A 78 8.02 -15.74 12.92
CA VAL A 78 8.57 -17.05 12.58
C VAL A 78 9.44 -16.94 11.34
N ALA A 79 10.63 -17.50 11.38
CA ALA A 79 11.53 -17.48 10.23
C ALA A 79 11.00 -18.34 9.07
N TRP A 80 11.26 -17.88 7.82
CA TRP A 80 10.98 -18.68 6.63
C TRP A 80 11.84 -19.95 6.57
N GLY A 81 11.22 -21.07 6.25
CA GLY A 81 11.87 -22.35 6.12
C GLY A 81 12.84 -22.45 4.94
N LYS A 82 13.48 -23.62 4.79
CA LYS A 82 14.39 -23.87 3.66
C LYS A 82 13.60 -24.03 2.35
N PRO A 83 14.16 -23.59 1.19
CA PRO A 83 13.57 -23.86 -0.12
C PRO A 83 13.39 -25.37 -0.35
N ASP A 84 12.26 -25.77 -0.91
CA ASP A 84 12.03 -27.14 -1.37
C ASP A 84 12.67 -27.41 -2.76
N LEU A 85 12.54 -28.61 -3.26
CA LEU A 85 13.12 -28.98 -4.57
C LEU A 85 12.54 -28.13 -5.72
N LEU A 86 11.24 -27.87 -5.72
CA LEU A 86 10.57 -27.05 -6.76
C LEU A 86 11.10 -25.62 -6.77
N ALA A 87 11.24 -25.01 -5.59
CA ALA A 87 11.79 -23.66 -5.47
C ALA A 87 13.27 -23.57 -5.86
N ARG A 88 14.06 -24.63 -5.63
CA ARG A 88 15.49 -24.68 -6.01
C ARG A 88 15.68 -24.58 -7.51
N PHE A 89 14.83 -25.24 -8.29
CA PHE A 89 14.92 -25.25 -9.76
C PHE A 89 14.44 -23.95 -10.42
N SER A 90 13.67 -23.10 -9.71
CA SER A 90 13.25 -21.80 -10.25
C SER A 90 14.43 -20.83 -10.27
N ARG A 91 14.94 -20.52 -11.45
CA ARG A 91 16.06 -19.58 -11.64
C ARG A 91 15.65 -18.13 -11.50
N SER A 92 14.37 -17.80 -11.71
CA SER A 92 13.83 -16.44 -11.71
C SER A 92 13.47 -15.89 -10.34
N LEU A 93 13.40 -16.75 -9.30
CA LEU A 93 12.99 -16.34 -7.95
C LEU A 93 14.19 -15.95 -7.09
N GLY A 94 14.06 -14.81 -6.39
CA GLY A 94 15.00 -14.42 -5.34
C GLY A 94 14.96 -15.36 -4.12
N PRO A 95 16.01 -15.36 -3.28
CA PRO A 95 16.14 -16.29 -2.14
C PRO A 95 14.97 -16.23 -1.16
N GLY A 96 14.48 -15.03 -0.82
CA GLY A 96 13.34 -14.85 0.08
C GLY A 96 12.07 -15.49 -0.46
N ARG A 97 11.73 -15.20 -1.73
CA ARG A 97 10.55 -15.74 -2.38
C ARG A 97 10.62 -17.28 -2.55
N LYS A 98 11.79 -17.85 -2.80
CA LYS A 98 11.98 -19.31 -2.83
C LYS A 98 11.59 -19.98 -1.51
N ARG A 99 11.98 -19.39 -0.38
CA ARG A 99 11.61 -19.87 0.96
C ARG A 99 10.11 -19.71 1.20
N ALA A 100 9.55 -18.55 0.86
CA ALA A 100 8.15 -18.26 1.04
C ALA A 100 7.25 -19.21 0.24
N GLU A 101 7.51 -19.42 -1.06
CA GLU A 101 6.72 -20.36 -1.87
C GLU A 101 6.84 -21.81 -1.38
N ALA A 102 8.02 -22.22 -0.86
CA ALA A 102 8.19 -23.55 -0.27
C ALA A 102 7.35 -23.69 1.01
N ASP A 103 7.31 -22.68 1.88
CA ASP A 103 6.47 -22.71 3.08
C ASP A 103 4.98 -22.65 2.73
N VAL A 104 4.57 -21.86 1.75
CA VAL A 104 3.19 -21.89 1.24
C VAL A 104 2.76 -23.32 0.88
N ARG A 105 3.59 -24.05 0.12
CA ARG A 105 3.28 -25.44 -0.26
C ARG A 105 3.23 -26.42 0.94
N ARG A 106 4.07 -26.21 1.96
CA ARG A 106 4.06 -27.02 3.19
C ARG A 106 2.85 -26.77 4.08
N LEU A 107 2.33 -25.54 4.04
CA LEU A 107 1.20 -25.10 4.86
C LEU A 107 -0.15 -25.25 4.14
N ALA A 108 -0.12 -25.60 2.84
CA ALA A 108 -1.31 -25.68 2.02
C ALA A 108 -2.10 -26.97 2.30
N LEU A 109 -3.43 -26.88 2.24
CA LEU A 109 -4.35 -28.02 2.12
C LEU A 109 -4.06 -28.82 0.86
N GLY A 110 -3.68 -28.14 -0.22
CA GLY A 110 -3.32 -28.73 -1.49
C GLY A 110 -2.62 -27.73 -2.39
N SER A 111 -1.76 -28.26 -3.27
CA SER A 111 -1.08 -27.48 -4.30
C SER A 111 -1.26 -28.18 -5.64
N VAL A 112 -1.66 -27.43 -6.65
CA VAL A 112 -2.00 -27.95 -7.97
C VAL A 112 -1.46 -27.06 -9.09
N LEU A 113 -1.28 -27.62 -10.28
CA LEU A 113 -1.09 -26.83 -11.49
C LEU A 113 -2.37 -26.05 -11.84
N ALA A 114 -2.26 -25.07 -12.73
CA ALA A 114 -3.35 -24.19 -13.11
C ALA A 114 -4.65 -24.95 -13.49
N GLN A 115 -4.51 -26.07 -14.21
CA GLN A 115 -5.66 -26.89 -14.65
C GLN A 115 -6.40 -27.57 -13.50
N GLY A 116 -5.74 -27.83 -12.38
CA GLY A 116 -6.32 -28.46 -11.21
C GLY A 116 -7.02 -27.50 -10.23
N LEU A 117 -6.89 -26.17 -10.45
CA LEU A 117 -7.34 -25.18 -9.47
C LEU A 117 -8.84 -25.25 -9.18
N ALA A 118 -9.69 -25.33 -10.21
CA ALA A 118 -11.13 -25.43 -10.06
C ALA A 118 -11.56 -26.71 -9.31
N ALA A 119 -10.86 -27.82 -9.55
CA ALA A 119 -11.13 -29.07 -8.84
C ALA A 119 -10.75 -28.98 -7.36
N LEU A 120 -9.55 -28.43 -7.05
CA LEU A 120 -9.10 -28.21 -5.66
C LEU A 120 -10.08 -27.29 -4.92
N MET A 121 -10.52 -26.21 -5.53
CA MET A 121 -11.49 -25.30 -4.91
C MET A 121 -12.83 -25.99 -4.62
N ARG A 122 -13.38 -26.72 -5.59
CA ARG A 122 -14.66 -27.45 -5.41
C ARG A 122 -14.64 -28.50 -4.31
N THR A 123 -13.51 -29.15 -4.10
CA THR A 123 -13.37 -30.15 -3.04
C THR A 123 -13.09 -29.58 -1.66
N SER A 124 -12.57 -28.35 -1.58
CA SER A 124 -12.10 -27.73 -0.34
C SER A 124 -12.98 -26.60 0.17
N LEU A 125 -13.66 -25.89 -0.72
CA LEU A 125 -14.46 -24.70 -0.40
C LEU A 125 -15.96 -25.03 -0.39
N ARG A 126 -16.71 -24.28 0.40
CA ARG A 126 -18.17 -24.36 0.43
C ARG A 126 -18.79 -23.47 -0.64
N ASP A 127 -20.02 -23.74 -1.01
CA ASP A 127 -20.83 -22.90 -1.87
C ASP A 127 -20.97 -21.49 -1.26
N GLY A 128 -21.13 -20.48 -2.11
CA GLY A 128 -21.31 -19.10 -1.69
C GLY A 128 -20.04 -18.40 -1.20
N VAL A 129 -18.86 -18.98 -1.42
CA VAL A 129 -17.59 -18.36 -1.02
C VAL A 129 -17.39 -17.00 -1.71
N VAL A 130 -16.86 -16.02 -0.97
CA VAL A 130 -16.48 -14.72 -1.51
C VAL A 130 -14.96 -14.67 -1.67
N TYR A 131 -14.52 -14.51 -2.92
CA TYR A 131 -13.11 -14.29 -3.24
C TYR A 131 -12.76 -12.80 -3.13
N TYR A 132 -11.76 -12.48 -2.31
CA TYR A 132 -11.22 -11.13 -2.14
C TYR A 132 -9.84 -11.04 -2.76
N ASN A 133 -9.64 -10.08 -3.66
CA ASN A 133 -8.33 -9.73 -4.21
C ASN A 133 -8.02 -8.27 -3.91
N THR A 134 -7.04 -8.04 -3.07
CA THR A 134 -6.66 -6.68 -2.63
C THR A 134 -5.28 -6.25 -3.12
N GLY A 135 -4.52 -7.16 -3.73
CA GLY A 135 -3.14 -6.92 -4.15
C GLY A 135 -2.94 -6.77 -5.66
N HIS A 136 -4.01 -6.86 -6.47
CA HIS A 136 -3.98 -6.86 -7.95
C HIS A 136 -3.09 -7.98 -8.56
N SER A 137 -2.65 -8.93 -7.77
CA SER A 137 -1.95 -10.13 -8.22
C SER A 137 -2.95 -11.23 -8.56
N ASN A 138 -2.55 -12.18 -9.41
CA ASN A 138 -3.36 -13.38 -9.72
C ASN A 138 -4.77 -13.10 -10.30
N LEU A 139 -5.00 -11.91 -10.86
CA LEU A 139 -6.23 -11.56 -11.60
C LEU A 139 -6.15 -12.13 -13.03
N THR A 140 -6.15 -13.46 -13.13
CA THR A 140 -6.04 -14.22 -14.38
C THR A 140 -7.36 -14.89 -14.73
N ASP A 141 -7.54 -15.21 -16.02
CA ASP A 141 -8.72 -15.95 -16.48
C ASP A 141 -8.84 -17.30 -15.78
N THR A 142 -7.72 -17.97 -15.52
CA THR A 142 -7.66 -19.24 -14.77
C THR A 142 -8.22 -19.08 -13.37
N THR A 143 -7.76 -18.09 -12.62
CA THR A 143 -8.16 -17.89 -11.23
C THR A 143 -9.61 -17.43 -11.14
N LEU A 144 -9.98 -16.40 -11.91
CA LEU A 144 -11.34 -15.86 -11.90
C LEU A 144 -12.35 -16.89 -12.42
N GLY A 145 -11.99 -17.66 -13.45
CA GLY A 145 -12.81 -18.77 -13.98
C GLY A 145 -12.97 -19.91 -12.96
N ALA A 146 -11.90 -20.26 -12.23
CA ALA A 146 -11.98 -21.26 -11.17
C ALA A 146 -12.95 -20.83 -10.05
N VAL A 147 -12.86 -19.57 -9.60
CA VAL A 147 -13.78 -19.02 -8.59
C VAL A 147 -15.21 -19.04 -9.11
N LYS A 148 -15.46 -18.56 -10.33
CA LYS A 148 -16.81 -18.55 -10.95
C LYS A 148 -17.40 -19.94 -11.15
N SER A 149 -16.58 -20.99 -11.20
CA SER A 149 -17.05 -22.38 -11.30
C SER A 149 -17.64 -22.94 -10.01
N LEU A 150 -17.53 -22.21 -8.89
CA LEU A 150 -18.10 -22.60 -7.61
C LEU A 150 -19.54 -22.08 -7.50
N PRO A 151 -20.51 -22.91 -7.05
CA PRO A 151 -21.88 -22.47 -6.90
C PRO A 151 -22.02 -21.28 -5.95
N GLY A 152 -22.70 -20.22 -6.40
CA GLY A 152 -22.97 -19.02 -5.61
C GLY A 152 -21.73 -18.20 -5.23
N ALA A 153 -20.53 -18.53 -5.74
CA ALA A 153 -19.32 -17.76 -5.45
C ALA A 153 -19.42 -16.32 -5.96
N ARG A 154 -18.79 -15.39 -5.23
CA ARG A 154 -18.71 -13.97 -5.54
C ARG A 154 -17.26 -13.51 -5.61
N ILE A 155 -17.02 -12.49 -6.41
CA ILE A 155 -15.68 -11.89 -6.62
C ILE A 155 -15.71 -10.43 -6.20
N ALA A 156 -14.92 -10.10 -5.16
CA ALA A 156 -14.64 -8.74 -4.69
C ALA A 156 -13.20 -8.36 -5.01
N VAL A 157 -12.99 -7.25 -5.69
CA VAL A 157 -11.64 -6.73 -5.99
C VAL A 157 -11.50 -5.34 -5.42
N LEU A 158 -10.49 -5.13 -4.55
CA LEU A 158 -10.14 -3.80 -4.09
C LEU A 158 -9.22 -3.15 -5.12
N ILE A 159 -9.58 -1.95 -5.60
CA ILE A 159 -8.79 -1.15 -6.54
C ILE A 159 -8.18 0.03 -5.77
N HIS A 160 -6.85 0.15 -5.86
CA HIS A 160 -6.09 1.20 -5.17
C HIS A 160 -6.08 2.51 -5.92
N ASP A 161 -5.99 2.46 -7.24
CA ASP A 161 -6.01 3.59 -8.18
C ASP A 161 -6.14 3.09 -9.61
N MET A 162 -6.35 4.05 -10.54
CA MET A 162 -6.32 3.82 -11.98
C MET A 162 -5.15 4.58 -12.64
N ILE A 163 -4.19 5.02 -11.83
CA ILE A 163 -3.02 5.81 -12.25
C ILE A 163 -2.26 5.21 -13.45
N PRO A 164 -2.05 3.87 -13.56
CA PRO A 164 -1.38 3.32 -14.73
C PRO A 164 -2.10 3.57 -16.06
N LEU A 165 -3.40 3.82 -16.04
CA LEU A 165 -4.18 4.16 -17.25
C LEU A 165 -4.26 5.67 -17.48
N ASP A 166 -4.40 6.45 -16.41
CA ASP A 166 -4.56 7.91 -16.49
C ASP A 166 -3.22 8.63 -16.71
N PHE A 167 -2.15 8.06 -16.16
CA PHE A 167 -0.80 8.64 -16.20
C PHE A 167 0.25 7.59 -16.63
N PRO A 168 0.15 7.07 -17.86
CA PRO A 168 1.06 6.01 -18.33
C PRO A 168 2.53 6.43 -18.31
N GLN A 169 2.81 7.75 -18.37
CA GLN A 169 4.17 8.29 -18.24
C GLN A 169 4.82 8.01 -16.88
N PHE A 170 4.05 7.77 -15.83
CA PHE A 170 4.56 7.46 -14.50
C PHE A 170 4.79 5.97 -14.28
N THR A 171 4.36 5.12 -15.22
CA THR A 171 4.52 3.67 -15.10
C THR A 171 5.74 3.15 -15.85
N ARG A 172 6.18 1.95 -15.51
CA ARG A 172 7.23 1.27 -16.29
C ARG A 172 6.70 0.93 -17.69
N PRO A 173 7.55 0.93 -18.72
CA PRO A 173 7.15 0.53 -20.07
C PRO A 173 6.44 -0.84 -20.08
N GLY A 174 5.34 -0.94 -20.80
CA GLY A 174 4.52 -2.15 -20.92
C GLY A 174 3.62 -2.48 -19.71
N GLN A 175 3.76 -1.79 -18.59
CA GLN A 175 2.91 -2.05 -17.42
C GLN A 175 1.50 -1.48 -17.57
N THR A 176 1.31 -0.44 -18.36
CA THR A 176 -0.01 0.14 -18.65
C THR A 176 -0.92 -0.90 -19.32
N ASP A 177 -0.44 -1.58 -20.35
CA ASP A 177 -1.22 -2.61 -21.07
C ASP A 177 -1.54 -3.81 -20.17
N ILE A 178 -0.55 -4.27 -19.40
CA ILE A 178 -0.73 -5.35 -18.42
C ILE A 178 -1.79 -4.97 -17.39
N PHE A 179 -1.78 -3.72 -16.92
CA PHE A 179 -2.76 -3.22 -15.97
C PHE A 179 -4.14 -3.10 -16.62
N ALA A 180 -4.22 -2.57 -17.85
CA ALA A 180 -5.47 -2.49 -18.62
C ALA A 180 -6.12 -3.86 -18.78
N ASP A 181 -5.34 -4.88 -19.14
CA ASP A 181 -5.84 -6.26 -19.30
C ASP A 181 -6.36 -6.85 -17.98
N LYS A 182 -5.68 -6.58 -16.87
CA LYS A 182 -6.18 -6.96 -15.55
C LYS A 182 -7.52 -6.28 -15.24
N MET A 183 -7.63 -4.97 -15.48
CA MET A 183 -8.84 -4.21 -15.19
C MET A 183 -10.01 -4.62 -16.11
N ARG A 184 -9.75 -4.97 -17.37
CA ARG A 184 -10.78 -5.57 -18.25
C ARG A 184 -11.32 -6.88 -17.68
N ARG A 185 -10.44 -7.77 -17.15
CA ARG A 185 -10.86 -9.02 -16.50
C ARG A 185 -11.67 -8.74 -15.24
N VAL A 186 -11.26 -7.76 -14.43
CA VAL A 186 -12.01 -7.33 -13.25
C VAL A 186 -13.38 -6.82 -13.65
N ALA A 187 -13.48 -5.90 -14.62
CA ALA A 187 -14.76 -5.39 -15.12
C ALA A 187 -15.68 -6.52 -15.59
N ALA A 188 -15.15 -7.50 -16.32
CA ALA A 188 -15.92 -8.65 -16.82
C ALA A 188 -16.32 -9.65 -15.73
N SER A 189 -15.54 -9.74 -14.64
CA SER A 189 -15.63 -10.87 -13.71
C SER A 189 -16.06 -10.50 -12.30
N ALA A 190 -15.73 -9.33 -11.79
CA ALA A 190 -16.06 -8.95 -10.43
C ALA A 190 -17.56 -8.74 -10.24
N ASP A 191 -18.08 -9.19 -9.12
CA ASP A 191 -19.42 -8.84 -8.66
C ASP A 191 -19.41 -7.48 -8.00
N ARG A 192 -18.34 -7.18 -7.26
CA ARG A 192 -18.14 -5.90 -6.59
C ARG A 192 -16.69 -5.42 -6.71
N VAL A 193 -16.54 -4.11 -6.90
CA VAL A 193 -15.27 -3.40 -6.80
C VAL A 193 -15.27 -2.55 -5.53
N ILE A 194 -14.27 -2.75 -4.68
CA ILE A 194 -14.05 -1.94 -3.48
C ILE A 194 -13.06 -0.85 -3.88
N CYS A 195 -13.46 0.42 -3.75
CA CYS A 195 -12.61 1.57 -4.03
C CYS A 195 -12.19 2.21 -2.71
N ASN A 196 -10.91 2.53 -2.58
CA ASN A 196 -10.37 3.14 -1.36
C ASN A 196 -10.73 4.63 -1.20
N SER A 197 -11.29 5.25 -2.23
CA SER A 197 -11.77 6.64 -2.22
C SER A 197 -12.88 6.83 -3.26
N ALA A 198 -13.67 7.89 -3.11
CA ALA A 198 -14.67 8.29 -4.11
C ALA A 198 -13.99 8.73 -5.42
N VAL A 199 -12.82 9.36 -5.34
CA VAL A 199 -12.00 9.70 -6.51
C VAL A 199 -11.63 8.43 -7.28
N THR A 200 -11.11 7.40 -6.61
CA THR A 200 -10.82 6.11 -7.25
C THR A 200 -12.07 5.45 -7.83
N ALA A 201 -13.23 5.56 -7.15
CA ALA A 201 -14.48 5.02 -7.66
C ALA A 201 -14.92 5.71 -8.97
N ALA A 202 -14.79 7.02 -9.05
CA ALA A 202 -15.08 7.78 -10.28
C ALA A 202 -14.16 7.37 -11.44
N ASP A 203 -12.86 7.19 -11.18
CA ASP A 203 -11.89 6.73 -12.19
C ASP A 203 -12.20 5.30 -12.66
N VAL A 204 -12.52 4.40 -11.72
CA VAL A 204 -12.96 3.03 -12.04
C VAL A 204 -14.22 3.06 -12.92
N ALA A 205 -15.25 3.83 -12.54
CA ALA A 205 -16.48 3.94 -13.31
C ALA A 205 -16.22 4.39 -14.75
N ARG A 206 -15.36 5.41 -14.92
CA ARG A 206 -14.98 5.97 -16.22
C ARG A 206 -14.28 4.94 -17.12
N HIS A 207 -13.26 4.26 -16.59
CA HIS A 207 -12.53 3.26 -17.36
C HIS A 207 -13.36 2.01 -17.63
N PHE A 208 -14.11 1.53 -16.65
CA PHE A 208 -14.89 0.30 -16.77
C PHE A 208 -16.11 0.47 -17.69
N ALA A 209 -16.70 1.66 -17.77
CA ALA A 209 -17.68 1.99 -18.79
C ALA A 209 -17.10 1.78 -20.20
N GLY A 210 -15.84 2.20 -20.42
CA GLY A 210 -15.11 1.96 -21.67
C GLY A 210 -14.80 0.47 -21.93
N PHE A 211 -14.79 -0.38 -20.90
CA PHE A 211 -14.63 -1.83 -21.01
C PHE A 211 -15.97 -2.59 -21.17
N GLY A 212 -17.10 -1.87 -21.17
CA GLY A 212 -18.42 -2.41 -21.43
C GLY A 212 -19.19 -2.91 -20.20
N ARG A 213 -18.60 -2.90 -18.99
CA ARG A 213 -19.31 -3.26 -17.75
C ARG A 213 -18.70 -2.55 -16.55
N VAL A 214 -19.56 -1.98 -15.72
CA VAL A 214 -19.20 -1.43 -14.41
C VAL A 214 -19.83 -2.34 -13.35
N PRO A 215 -19.04 -3.12 -12.58
CA PRO A 215 -19.55 -3.89 -11.45
C PRO A 215 -20.12 -2.98 -10.36
N ASP A 216 -20.84 -3.56 -9.39
CA ASP A 216 -21.23 -2.85 -8.17
C ASP A 216 -20.00 -2.23 -7.50
N GLN A 217 -20.09 -0.97 -7.09
CA GLN A 217 -18.99 -0.22 -6.47
C GLN A 217 -19.30 0.09 -5.02
N LEU A 218 -18.30 -0.14 -4.18
CA LEU A 218 -18.32 0.20 -2.76
C LEU A 218 -17.14 1.11 -2.45
N VAL A 219 -17.39 2.32 -2.01
CA VAL A 219 -16.33 3.19 -1.47
C VAL A 219 -16.12 2.81 0.00
N ALA A 220 -14.91 2.35 0.32
CA ALA A 220 -14.49 2.02 1.67
C ALA A 220 -13.07 2.55 1.88
N HIS A 221 -12.96 3.67 2.61
CA HIS A 221 -11.67 4.28 2.90
C HIS A 221 -10.76 3.31 3.65
N LEU A 222 -9.47 3.30 3.32
CA LEU A 222 -8.48 2.47 4.03
C LEU A 222 -8.36 2.91 5.48
N GLY A 223 -8.20 1.96 6.38
CA GLY A 223 -7.98 2.27 7.78
C GLY A 223 -6.59 2.88 8.03
N ILE A 224 -6.58 3.91 8.86
CA ILE A 224 -5.35 4.48 9.42
C ILE A 224 -5.21 3.92 10.83
N ASP A 225 -4.10 3.23 11.08
CA ASP A 225 -3.83 2.69 12.40
C ASP A 225 -3.55 3.83 13.39
N PRO A 226 -4.04 3.74 14.64
CA PRO A 226 -3.66 4.68 15.68
C PRO A 226 -2.14 4.79 15.77
N PRO A 227 -1.59 6.00 15.97
CA PRO A 227 -0.14 6.17 16.04
C PRO A 227 0.43 5.41 17.24
N ALA A 228 1.19 4.36 16.98
CA ALA A 228 1.96 3.67 18.01
C ALA A 228 3.06 4.61 18.56
N PRO A 229 3.48 4.44 19.82
CA PRO A 229 4.65 5.14 20.35
C PRO A 229 5.84 4.94 19.41
N ALA A 230 6.49 6.04 19.04
CA ALA A 230 7.67 5.99 18.19
C ALA A 230 8.93 5.79 19.05
N PRO A 231 9.90 4.98 18.65
CA PRO A 231 11.20 4.93 19.31
C PRO A 231 11.92 6.29 19.17
N PRO A 232 12.86 6.61 20.06
CA PRO A 232 13.66 7.81 19.91
C PRO A 232 14.47 7.78 18.61
N LEU A 233 14.70 8.96 18.04
CA LEU A 233 15.59 9.06 16.88
C LEU A 233 17.03 8.76 17.30
N PRO A 234 17.84 8.12 16.44
CA PRO A 234 19.29 8.09 16.58
C PRO A 234 19.85 9.52 16.69
N PRO A 235 20.92 9.74 17.50
CA PRO A 235 21.45 11.08 17.76
C PRO A 235 21.84 11.85 16.50
N ASP A 236 22.36 11.17 15.48
CA ASP A 236 22.75 11.75 14.19
C ASP A 236 21.56 12.28 13.39
N LEU A 237 20.41 11.61 13.46
CA LEU A 237 19.17 12.06 12.84
C LEU A 237 18.45 13.12 13.68
N ALA A 238 18.51 13.01 15.01
CA ALA A 238 17.95 14.01 15.90
C ALA A 238 18.66 15.38 15.75
N ALA A 239 19.95 15.37 15.47
CA ALA A 239 20.75 16.58 15.22
C ALA A 239 20.37 17.32 13.92
N LEU A 240 19.56 16.69 13.03
CA LEU A 240 19.10 17.31 11.79
C LEU A 240 17.82 18.15 11.97
N GLN A 241 17.27 18.25 13.17
CA GLN A 241 16.07 19.06 13.41
C GLN A 241 16.38 20.57 13.31
N PRO A 242 15.47 21.40 12.74
CA PRO A 242 14.20 21.05 12.12
C PRO A 242 14.38 20.36 10.76
N TYR A 243 13.59 19.30 10.52
CA TYR A 243 13.57 18.64 9.23
C TYR A 243 12.18 18.34 8.71
N PHE A 244 12.04 18.36 7.38
CA PHE A 244 10.88 17.89 6.66
C PHE A 244 11.09 16.46 6.15
N LEU A 245 10.02 15.68 6.15
CA LEU A 245 10.05 14.29 5.73
C LEU A 245 9.28 14.11 4.42
N CYS A 246 9.87 13.41 3.44
CA CYS A 246 9.20 12.90 2.27
C CYS A 246 9.25 11.38 2.29
N LEU A 247 8.08 10.71 2.30
CA LEU A 247 7.97 9.25 2.39
C LEU A 247 7.41 8.64 1.11
N GLY A 248 8.06 7.59 0.63
CA GLY A 248 7.57 6.76 -0.47
C GLY A 248 8.65 6.41 -1.48
N THR A 249 8.31 5.53 -2.41
CA THR A 249 9.19 5.17 -3.53
C THR A 249 9.60 6.41 -4.32
N ILE A 250 10.88 6.54 -4.64
CA ILE A 250 11.40 7.65 -5.42
C ILE A 250 11.11 7.36 -6.90
N GLU A 251 9.94 7.78 -7.35
CA GLU A 251 9.39 7.59 -8.70
C GLU A 251 8.83 8.91 -9.26
N PRO A 252 8.62 9.06 -10.59
CA PRO A 252 8.22 10.34 -11.19
C PRO A 252 6.95 10.94 -10.58
N ARG A 253 5.96 10.12 -10.28
CA ARG A 253 4.68 10.53 -9.71
C ARG A 253 4.82 11.23 -8.35
N LYS A 254 5.81 10.87 -7.57
CA LYS A 254 6.09 11.46 -6.24
C LYS A 254 6.80 12.81 -6.28
N ASN A 255 7.24 13.22 -7.47
CA ASN A 255 7.76 14.57 -7.75
C ASN A 255 8.86 15.06 -6.79
N HIS A 256 9.82 14.19 -6.49
CA HIS A 256 10.97 14.57 -5.66
C HIS A 256 11.81 15.70 -6.29
N ALA A 257 11.70 15.90 -7.62
CA ALA A 257 12.38 16.98 -8.34
C ALA A 257 12.02 18.35 -7.75
N LEU A 258 10.72 18.62 -7.52
CA LEU A 258 10.27 19.87 -6.90
C LEU A 258 10.96 20.12 -5.55
N LEU A 259 11.07 19.10 -4.70
CA LEU A 259 11.70 19.23 -3.39
C LEU A 259 13.19 19.55 -3.53
N LEU A 260 13.88 18.87 -4.43
CA LEU A 260 15.29 19.16 -4.68
C LEU A 260 15.49 20.59 -5.23
N ASP A 261 14.62 21.06 -6.14
CA ASP A 261 14.66 22.43 -6.66
C ASP A 261 14.44 23.46 -5.55
N LEU A 262 13.53 23.19 -4.61
CA LEU A 262 13.30 24.07 -3.46
C LEU A 262 14.54 24.15 -2.56
N TRP A 263 15.22 23.03 -2.31
CA TRP A 263 16.44 23.03 -1.48
C TRP A 263 17.63 23.68 -2.20
N ASP A 264 17.74 23.55 -3.51
CA ASP A 264 18.71 24.33 -4.31
C ASP A 264 18.40 25.85 -4.21
N GLY A 265 17.12 26.22 -4.25
CA GLY A 265 16.68 27.60 -4.03
C GLY A 265 17.01 28.12 -2.63
N PHE A 266 16.84 27.30 -1.58
CA PHE A 266 17.24 27.65 -0.21
C PHE A 266 18.77 27.79 -0.07
N ALA A 267 19.53 26.99 -0.80
CA ALA A 267 21.00 27.11 -0.79
C ALA A 267 21.46 28.41 -1.46
N ALA A 268 20.77 28.85 -2.52
CA ALA A 268 21.08 30.11 -3.22
C ALA A 268 20.64 31.36 -2.43
N ASP A 269 19.52 31.27 -1.70
CA ASP A 269 18.94 32.36 -0.89
C ASP A 269 18.47 31.79 0.46
N PRO A 270 19.39 31.64 1.44
CA PRO A 270 19.07 31.03 2.72
C PRO A 270 18.13 31.87 3.59
N PRO A 271 17.13 31.27 4.24
CA PRO A 271 16.29 31.97 5.20
C PRO A 271 17.09 32.39 6.43
N ALA A 272 16.68 33.49 7.09
CA ALA A 272 17.42 34.07 8.24
C ALA A 272 17.69 33.09 9.38
N GLY A 273 16.84 32.09 9.57
CA GLY A 273 17.02 31.04 10.58
C GLY A 273 17.86 29.84 10.12
N GLY A 274 18.42 29.85 8.90
CA GLY A 274 19.13 28.72 8.31
C GLY A 274 18.19 27.73 7.60
N ILE A 275 18.77 26.91 6.73
CA ILE A 275 18.05 25.96 5.88
C ILE A 275 17.57 24.77 6.71
N PRO A 276 16.26 24.40 6.71
CA PRO A 276 15.80 23.17 7.34
C PRO A 276 16.32 21.95 6.57
N HIS A 277 16.42 20.79 7.23
CA HIS A 277 16.80 19.58 6.53
C HIS A 277 15.61 18.96 5.76
N LEU A 278 15.92 18.24 4.68
CA LEU A 278 15.00 17.38 3.94
C LEU A 278 15.45 15.93 4.05
N LEU A 279 14.61 15.09 4.62
CA LEU A 279 14.84 13.64 4.70
C LEU A 279 13.92 12.93 3.68
N ILE A 280 14.50 12.31 2.68
CA ILE A 280 13.80 11.53 1.67
C ILE A 280 13.93 10.06 2.04
N ALA A 281 12.85 9.47 2.57
CA ALA A 281 12.85 8.08 3.04
C ALA A 281 12.06 7.19 2.08
N GLY A 282 12.78 6.38 1.30
CA GLY A 282 12.19 5.47 0.34
C GLY A 282 13.21 4.75 -0.51
N SER A 283 12.77 3.71 -1.20
CA SER A 283 13.60 3.01 -2.18
C SER A 283 13.53 3.71 -3.53
N ARG A 284 14.63 3.72 -4.26
CA ARG A 284 14.67 4.18 -5.66
C ARG A 284 13.81 3.26 -6.52
N GLY A 285 12.87 3.86 -7.25
CA GLY A 285 11.90 3.17 -8.07
C GLY A 285 12.34 3.02 -9.53
N TRP A 286 11.64 3.72 -10.43
CA TRP A 286 11.84 3.60 -11.88
C TRP A 286 11.67 4.95 -12.55
N ARG A 287 12.25 5.10 -13.79
CA ARG A 287 12.09 6.26 -14.67
C ARG A 287 12.36 7.62 -14.01
N ASN A 288 13.30 7.67 -13.08
CA ASN A 288 13.61 8.89 -12.31
C ASN A 288 15.11 9.17 -12.26
N GLU A 289 15.80 8.84 -13.34
CA GLU A 289 17.26 8.89 -13.47
C GLU A 289 17.82 10.28 -13.20
N ALA A 290 17.11 11.34 -13.62
CA ALA A 290 17.52 12.71 -13.33
C ALA A 290 17.51 13.02 -11.83
N VAL A 291 16.51 12.55 -11.09
CA VAL A 291 16.43 12.67 -9.64
C VAL A 291 17.54 11.82 -8.98
N PHE A 292 17.72 10.58 -9.45
CA PHE A 292 18.77 9.71 -8.91
C PHE A 292 20.17 10.32 -9.08
N ALA A 293 20.46 10.91 -10.24
CA ALA A 293 21.73 11.59 -10.48
C ALA A 293 21.95 12.81 -9.55
N ARG A 294 20.88 13.50 -9.14
CA ARG A 294 20.96 14.58 -8.14
C ARG A 294 21.22 14.02 -6.75
N LEU A 295 20.51 12.95 -6.37
CA LEU A 295 20.69 12.27 -5.08
C LEU A 295 22.11 11.70 -4.92
N ASP A 296 22.70 11.18 -6.01
CA ASP A 296 24.08 10.67 -6.02
C ASP A 296 25.15 11.76 -5.79
N ARG A 297 24.79 13.03 -6.03
CA ARG A 297 25.69 14.18 -5.86
C ARG A 297 25.46 14.96 -4.57
N LEU A 298 24.55 14.50 -3.71
CA LEU A 298 24.28 15.17 -2.44
C LEU A 298 25.54 15.23 -1.58
N ASP A 299 25.81 16.41 -0.99
CA ASP A 299 26.80 16.52 0.06
C ASP A 299 26.35 15.71 1.29
N PRO A 300 27.14 14.74 1.76
CA PRO A 300 26.80 13.99 2.98
C PRO A 300 26.61 14.85 4.22
N LYS A 301 27.08 16.10 4.23
CA LYS A 301 26.90 17.08 5.31
C LYS A 301 25.85 18.14 4.96
N GLY A 302 25.32 18.13 3.75
CA GLY A 302 24.33 19.11 3.27
C GLY A 302 22.97 18.95 3.93
N PRO A 303 21.99 19.81 3.61
CA PRO A 303 20.67 19.80 4.24
C PRO A 303 19.73 18.71 3.70
N VAL A 304 20.06 18.02 2.60
CA VAL A 304 19.24 16.95 2.02
C VAL A 304 19.87 15.59 2.30
N ARG A 305 19.07 14.63 2.74
CA ARG A 305 19.49 13.24 3.00
C ARG A 305 18.54 12.25 2.32
N GLU A 306 19.11 11.29 1.60
CA GLU A 306 18.39 10.09 1.15
C GLU A 306 18.56 8.98 2.21
N LEU A 307 17.44 8.44 2.68
CA LEU A 307 17.41 7.36 3.67
C LEU A 307 16.81 6.11 3.01
N ALA A 308 17.68 5.21 2.56
CA ALA A 308 17.27 3.95 1.94
C ALA A 308 16.98 2.86 2.99
N GLY A 309 16.02 1.97 2.70
CA GLY A 309 15.78 0.77 3.51
C GLY A 309 15.22 1.04 4.92
N VAL A 310 14.56 2.17 5.11
CA VAL A 310 13.96 2.55 6.41
C VAL A 310 12.84 1.57 6.77
N GLY A 311 12.99 0.85 7.87
CA GLY A 311 11.98 -0.03 8.44
C GLY A 311 10.85 0.72 9.14
N ASP A 312 9.80 0.01 9.53
CA ASP A 312 8.56 0.60 10.06
C ASP A 312 8.79 1.40 11.36
N GLU A 313 9.62 0.90 12.28
CA GLU A 313 9.96 1.59 13.53
C GLU A 313 10.67 2.92 13.26
N MET A 314 11.68 2.90 12.39
CA MET A 314 12.42 4.11 12.02
C MET A 314 11.52 5.10 11.26
N ARG A 315 10.64 4.60 10.38
CA ARG A 315 9.65 5.44 9.69
C ARG A 315 8.72 6.13 10.71
N ALA A 316 8.26 5.41 11.74
CA ALA A 316 7.46 5.97 12.82
C ALA A 316 8.23 7.03 13.61
N ALA A 317 9.50 6.79 13.93
CA ALA A 317 10.37 7.75 14.62
C ALA A 317 10.60 9.01 13.78
N LEU A 318 10.93 8.86 12.49
CA LEU A 318 11.10 9.98 11.56
C LEU A 318 9.83 10.81 11.44
N MET A 319 8.67 10.16 11.30
CA MET A 319 7.40 10.86 11.21
C MET A 319 7.06 11.63 12.48
N ALA A 320 7.23 11.01 13.65
CA ALA A 320 6.87 11.60 14.93
C ALA A 320 7.71 12.86 15.29
N ASN A 321 8.91 12.98 14.73
CA ASN A 321 9.84 14.06 15.03
C ASN A 321 10.01 15.06 13.85
N ALA A 322 9.27 14.89 12.77
CA ALA A 322 9.34 15.77 11.61
C ALA A 322 8.69 17.13 11.89
N THR A 323 9.28 18.21 11.39
CA THR A 323 8.68 19.54 11.34
C THR A 323 7.40 19.55 10.50
N GLY A 324 7.38 18.72 9.45
CA GLY A 324 6.23 18.48 8.59
C GLY A 324 6.49 17.38 7.58
N LEU A 325 5.42 16.83 7.02
CA LEU A 325 5.46 15.92 5.87
C LEU A 325 5.30 16.72 4.59
N LEU A 326 6.21 16.53 3.62
CA LEU A 326 6.08 17.07 2.27
C LEU A 326 5.59 16.00 1.32
N PHE A 327 4.49 16.29 0.61
CA PHE A 327 3.84 15.32 -0.25
C PHE A 327 3.48 15.93 -1.62
N PRO A 328 4.48 16.17 -2.50
CA PRO A 328 4.30 16.84 -3.78
C PRO A 328 3.79 15.89 -4.88
N SER A 329 3.12 14.82 -4.53
CA SER A 329 2.65 13.80 -5.46
C SER A 329 1.74 14.38 -6.54
N LEU A 330 1.92 13.95 -7.78
CA LEU A 330 1.14 14.37 -8.94
C LEU A 330 -0.19 13.61 -9.08
N ALA A 331 -0.27 12.42 -8.52
CA ALA A 331 -1.47 11.59 -8.51
C ALA A 331 -1.41 10.59 -7.35
N GLU A 332 -2.56 10.30 -6.73
CA GLU A 332 -2.72 9.35 -5.62
C GLU A 332 -4.09 8.69 -5.65
N GLY A 333 -4.16 7.45 -5.18
CA GLY A 333 -5.43 6.77 -4.96
C GLY A 333 -6.02 6.99 -3.57
N PHE A 334 -5.16 7.29 -2.55
CA PHE A 334 -5.59 7.50 -1.17
C PHE A 334 -4.73 8.52 -0.40
N GLY A 335 -3.41 8.30 -0.33
CA GLY A 335 -2.51 9.17 0.43
C GLY A 335 -2.26 8.70 1.86
N LEU A 336 -1.82 7.44 2.05
CA LEU A 336 -1.50 6.88 3.37
C LEU A 336 -0.49 7.73 4.16
N PRO A 337 0.67 8.19 3.61
CA PRO A 337 1.61 8.97 4.40
C PRO A 337 1.06 10.30 4.94
N PRO A 338 0.33 11.12 4.19
CA PRO A 338 -0.36 12.30 4.70
C PRO A 338 -1.36 11.99 5.81
N ALA A 339 -2.13 10.91 5.67
CA ALA A 339 -3.10 10.49 6.68
C ALA A 339 -2.42 9.98 7.96
N GLU A 340 -1.31 9.27 7.84
CA GLU A 340 -0.47 8.84 8.98
C GLU A 340 0.18 10.03 9.69
N ALA A 341 0.60 11.07 8.95
CA ALA A 341 1.12 12.31 9.53
C ALA A 341 0.04 13.07 10.29
N ALA A 342 -1.15 13.21 9.70
CA ALA A 342 -2.31 13.84 10.32
C ALA A 342 -2.74 13.12 11.61
N ALA A 343 -2.74 11.78 11.62
CA ALA A 343 -3.01 10.97 12.80
C ALA A 343 -2.05 11.27 13.97
N ARG A 344 -0.82 11.68 13.66
CA ARG A 344 0.21 12.07 14.65
C ARG A 344 0.21 13.56 14.97
N GLY A 345 -0.65 14.35 14.35
CA GLY A 345 -0.65 15.81 14.49
C GLY A 345 0.54 16.49 13.80
N ILE A 346 1.22 15.80 12.88
CA ILE A 346 2.35 16.36 12.14
C ILE A 346 1.82 17.20 10.96
N PRO A 347 2.25 18.46 10.80
CA PRO A 347 1.84 19.31 9.69
C PRO A 347 2.09 18.64 8.33
N VAL A 348 1.16 18.81 7.40
CA VAL A 348 1.26 18.27 6.04
C VAL A 348 1.24 19.42 5.04
N LEU A 349 2.24 19.47 4.16
CA LEU A 349 2.23 20.31 2.97
C LEU A 349 2.16 19.38 1.76
N CYS A 350 1.11 19.51 0.97
CA CYS A 350 0.87 18.60 -0.15
C CYS A 350 0.35 19.32 -1.39
N ASN A 351 0.46 18.61 -2.54
CA ASN A 351 -0.20 19.03 -3.76
C ASN A 351 -1.73 19.05 -3.59
N ASP A 352 -2.38 19.96 -4.31
CA ASP A 352 -3.83 20.09 -4.32
C ASP A 352 -4.45 18.95 -5.15
N LEU A 353 -4.77 17.85 -4.47
CA LEU A 353 -5.38 16.66 -5.06
C LEU A 353 -6.74 16.36 -4.40
N ALA A 354 -7.76 16.13 -5.22
CA ALA A 354 -9.12 15.86 -4.76
C ALA A 354 -9.19 14.73 -3.70
N VAL A 355 -8.40 13.67 -3.86
CA VAL A 355 -8.36 12.56 -2.91
C VAL A 355 -7.81 12.98 -1.54
N LEU A 356 -6.88 13.95 -1.48
CA LEU A 356 -6.36 14.43 -0.21
C LEU A 356 -7.38 15.30 0.52
N HIS A 357 -8.18 16.09 -0.20
CA HIS A 357 -9.34 16.78 0.36
C HIS A 357 -10.40 15.80 0.89
N GLU A 358 -10.66 14.73 0.15
CA GLU A 358 -11.60 13.67 0.58
C GLU A 358 -11.20 13.04 1.92
N ILE A 359 -9.89 12.78 2.11
CA ILE A 359 -9.39 12.04 3.28
C ILE A 359 -9.04 12.97 4.45
N LEU A 360 -8.52 14.16 4.18
CA LEU A 360 -7.90 15.04 5.18
C LEU A 360 -8.64 16.37 5.38
N GLY A 361 -9.64 16.66 4.53
CA GLY A 361 -10.36 17.95 4.60
C GLY A 361 -9.39 19.13 4.53
N ASP A 362 -9.53 20.06 5.46
CA ASP A 362 -8.73 21.30 5.53
C ASP A 362 -7.47 21.17 6.40
N TYR A 363 -7.06 19.95 6.79
CA TYR A 363 -5.88 19.77 7.65
C TYR A 363 -4.57 20.15 6.98
N PRO A 364 -4.26 19.69 5.72
CA PRO A 364 -3.03 20.07 5.06
C PRO A 364 -2.99 21.52 4.62
N VAL A 365 -1.78 22.04 4.47
CA VAL A 365 -1.53 23.17 3.58
C VAL A 365 -1.50 22.65 2.15
N TYR A 366 -2.45 23.03 1.33
CA TYR A 366 -2.50 22.68 -0.07
C TYR A 366 -1.75 23.72 -0.91
N ALA A 367 -0.82 23.28 -1.72
CA ALA A 367 -0.09 24.13 -2.63
C ALA A 367 0.10 23.44 -3.99
N PRO A 368 -0.33 24.04 -5.10
CA PRO A 368 -0.08 23.47 -6.41
C PRO A 368 1.42 23.26 -6.66
N VAL A 369 1.79 22.11 -7.20
CA VAL A 369 3.22 21.80 -7.47
C VAL A 369 3.86 22.71 -8.52
N THR A 370 3.07 23.51 -9.23
CA THR A 370 3.51 24.53 -10.17
C THR A 370 3.86 25.86 -9.49
N ASP A 371 3.54 26.03 -8.21
CA ASP A 371 3.81 27.22 -7.43
C ASP A 371 4.91 26.97 -6.39
N SER A 372 6.16 27.01 -6.83
CA SER A 372 7.33 26.81 -5.97
C SER A 372 7.47 27.92 -4.89
N TYR A 373 6.96 29.13 -5.14
CA TYR A 373 6.95 30.20 -4.16
C TYR A 373 6.03 29.87 -2.97
N GLN A 374 4.83 29.36 -3.21
CA GLN A 374 3.91 28.95 -2.16
C GLN A 374 4.49 27.78 -1.34
N TRP A 375 5.13 26.80 -2.00
CA TRP A 375 5.84 25.71 -1.31
C TRP A 375 6.95 26.23 -0.41
N ARG A 376 7.82 27.10 -0.96
CA ARG A 376 8.91 27.73 -0.20
C ARG A 376 8.37 28.45 1.03
N LYS A 377 7.35 29.32 0.86
CA LYS A 377 6.76 30.11 1.93
C LYS A 377 6.14 29.25 3.02
N ALA A 378 5.45 28.18 2.65
CA ALA A 378 4.88 27.23 3.61
C ALA A 378 5.97 26.51 4.42
N ILE A 379 7.06 26.08 3.77
CA ILE A 379 8.20 25.44 4.44
C ILE A 379 8.85 26.42 5.46
N GLU A 380 9.08 27.67 5.05
CA GLU A 380 9.61 28.71 5.92
C GLU A 380 8.70 28.93 7.14
N THR A 381 7.41 29.12 6.93
CA THR A 381 6.43 29.34 7.99
C THR A 381 6.37 28.17 8.99
N LEU A 382 6.35 26.94 8.49
CA LEU A 382 6.36 25.75 9.35
C LEU A 382 7.67 25.62 10.14
N THR A 383 8.81 25.99 9.53
CA THR A 383 10.12 26.01 10.18
C THR A 383 10.20 27.03 11.30
N GLU A 384 9.75 28.26 11.04
CA GLU A 384 9.71 29.34 12.03
C GLU A 384 8.82 28.98 13.22
N ARG A 385 7.65 28.42 12.93
CA ARG A 385 6.73 27.95 13.95
C ARG A 385 7.35 26.84 14.81
N TRP A 386 7.96 25.83 14.18
CA TRP A 386 8.62 24.71 14.90
C TRP A 386 9.72 25.23 15.85
N ARG A 387 10.51 26.23 15.40
CA ARG A 387 11.55 26.86 16.23
C ARG A 387 10.97 27.65 17.40
N ALA A 388 9.90 28.41 17.17
CA ALA A 388 9.25 29.21 18.21
C ALA A 388 8.59 28.32 19.29
N GLU A 389 8.03 27.21 18.90
CA GLU A 389 7.34 26.25 19.77
C GLU A 389 8.31 25.18 20.36
N GLN A 390 9.59 25.20 19.98
CA GLN A 390 10.59 24.20 20.36
C GLN A 390 10.16 22.75 20.00
N GLY A 391 9.55 22.57 18.85
CA GLY A 391 9.01 21.31 18.36
C GLY A 391 7.58 21.44 17.86
N ASN A 392 7.02 20.33 17.44
CA ASN A 392 5.59 20.29 17.08
C ASN A 392 4.74 20.14 18.32
N GLN A 393 3.93 21.15 18.65
CA GLN A 393 2.92 21.09 19.74
C GLN A 393 1.65 20.34 19.30
N GLY A 394 1.71 19.63 18.16
CA GLY A 394 0.63 18.79 17.65
C GLY A 394 -0.67 19.58 17.47
N GLN A 395 -0.87 20.24 16.34
CA GLN A 395 -2.24 20.59 15.93
C GLN A 395 -2.95 19.29 15.60
N GLY A 396 -3.60 18.68 16.60
CA GLY A 396 -4.34 17.44 16.37
C GLY A 396 -5.30 17.58 15.20
N PHE A 397 -5.35 16.55 14.36
CA PHE A 397 -6.37 16.45 13.32
C PHE A 397 -7.76 16.59 13.96
N ARG A 398 -8.52 17.62 13.57
CA ARG A 398 -9.86 17.89 14.15
C ARG A 398 -10.97 17.05 13.54
N GLY A 399 -10.68 16.31 12.48
CA GLY A 399 -11.58 15.38 11.81
C GLY A 399 -11.52 13.97 12.40
N THR A 400 -12.27 13.06 11.80
CA THR A 400 -12.17 11.62 12.10
C THR A 400 -11.51 10.94 10.93
N LEU A 401 -10.28 10.45 11.10
CA LEU A 401 -9.62 9.63 10.10
C LEU A 401 -10.33 8.27 9.99
N PRO A 402 -10.41 7.70 8.78
CA PRO A 402 -11.01 6.39 8.61
C PRO A 402 -10.20 5.32 9.34
N GLY A 403 -10.89 4.45 10.07
CA GLY A 403 -10.29 3.31 10.76
C GLY A 403 -10.64 1.98 10.09
N TRP A 404 -9.81 0.94 10.28
CA TRP A 404 -10.04 -0.39 9.73
C TRP A 404 -11.38 -0.99 10.13
N ALA A 405 -11.87 -0.74 11.34
CA ALA A 405 -13.19 -1.21 11.77
C ALA A 405 -14.31 -0.67 10.87
N GLY A 406 -14.28 0.63 10.53
CA GLY A 406 -15.22 1.23 9.59
C GLY A 406 -15.12 0.63 8.19
N HIS A 407 -13.90 0.46 7.68
CA HIS A 407 -13.64 -0.19 6.39
C HIS A 407 -14.25 -1.61 6.33
N PHE A 408 -13.91 -2.46 7.29
CA PHE A 408 -14.39 -3.84 7.31
C PHE A 408 -15.89 -3.95 7.60
N ASN A 409 -16.46 -3.03 8.39
CA ASN A 409 -17.91 -2.97 8.55
C ASN A 409 -18.61 -2.72 7.21
N LEU A 410 -18.12 -1.80 6.39
CA LEU A 410 -18.67 -1.55 5.05
C LEU A 410 -18.49 -2.77 4.13
N VAL A 411 -17.27 -3.28 4.04
CA VAL A 411 -16.91 -4.37 3.12
C VAL A 411 -17.64 -5.68 3.43
N LEU A 412 -17.84 -5.99 4.71
CA LEU A 412 -18.37 -7.29 5.14
C LEU A 412 -19.87 -7.27 5.45
N SER A 413 -20.48 -6.10 5.72
CA SER A 413 -21.91 -5.96 5.95
C SER A 413 -22.72 -5.69 4.67
N ALA A 414 -22.07 -5.20 3.63
CA ALA A 414 -22.72 -5.01 2.35
C ALA A 414 -23.17 -6.38 1.80
N GLY A 415 -24.46 -6.68 1.88
CA GLY A 415 -25.05 -7.96 1.48
C GLY A 415 -24.61 -8.40 0.08
N TRP A 416 -24.36 -9.70 -0.07
CA TRP A 416 -24.03 -10.34 -1.35
C TRP A 416 -25.24 -11.00 -1.98
#